data_b7fa494af22a187fe1c39d94b9eb244b
#
_entry.id   b7fa494af22a187fe1c39d94b9eb244b
#
_cell.length_a   1.000
_cell.length_b   1.000
_cell.length_c   1.000
_cell.angle_alpha   90.00
_cell.angle_beta   90.00
_cell.angle_gamma   90.00
#
_symmetry.space_group_name_H-M   'P 1'
#
loop_
_entity.id
_entity.type
_entity.pdbx_description
1 polymer ?
#
loop_
_entity_poly.entity_id
_entity_poly.type
_entity_poly.pdbx_seq_one_letter_code
_entity_poly.pdbx_strand_id
1 'polypeptide(L)'
;MDEQQLQVKKETLNTIKEKFFSGKAAFERADLDHLYKQFEDELSNAVKNKTICKDADLTESWLEIFKVVSVGYFAEPVMAAADKELFYELGIYLLAEMKENSGNQTTILLSHEYLNLFRTSSLLKKIYDEKKWEELVYNLILTSNYNTKVLFNQRVRDYGEKPLFKVIKGSTVKEISWDDANKNIDDYARSFYSLIKDEEADSVKIAFLLENNPQMPLLDLACLTYGMVNVMIPANSVIAHISFILNQTKSPLLILHDEKQLAKVKSIKNQLTHLKKVILLYGTSAEDWVISFKEFIESGKGVSKDELKALEIKTQMNSLATIMYTSGTTGEPKGIMFSQMNIIYKRFCRAMALPEIKDEDRFLAFLPLFHTFGRWFEMMGSIFWGAEYCFMENPSVETMIANMKLVNPTIFISIPKKWMQLYEQLSYKVDIEMAEHESIKNAVEDLTGGKLKWGLSAAGYLPPDVFKFFQSYGIELMSGFGMTEATGGITMTPPQQYKENSLGKALPGIQIKLSKDGEILIKGYYVLEGYYGQSYEEVFVDDGWLPTGDVMKMDADGFIEII
;
A
#
# COMPACT_ATOMS: atom_id res chain seq x y z
N MET A 1 33.76 1.44 25.24
CA MET A 1 34.07 0.06 24.81
C MET A 1 35.46 0.07 24.27
N ASP A 2 36.35 -0.77 24.76
CA ASP A 2 37.70 -0.87 24.19
C ASP A 2 37.71 -1.75 22.93
N GLU A 3 38.84 -1.76 22.20
CA GLU A 3 38.97 -2.52 20.93
C GLU A 3 38.71 -4.02 21.11
N GLN A 4 39.10 -4.58 22.24
CA GLN A 4 38.93 -6.00 22.52
C GLN A 4 37.46 -6.34 22.77
N GLN A 5 36.72 -5.50 23.48
CA GLN A 5 35.28 -5.64 23.67
C GLN A 5 34.50 -5.48 22.35
N LEU A 6 34.95 -4.55 21.50
CA LEU A 6 34.37 -4.36 20.18
C LEU A 6 34.54 -5.59 19.29
N GLN A 7 35.72 -6.17 19.28
CA GLN A 7 36.05 -7.37 18.51
C GLN A 7 35.20 -8.58 18.94
N VAL A 8 35.08 -8.81 20.25
CA VAL A 8 34.23 -9.89 20.78
C VAL A 8 32.76 -9.71 20.37
N LYS A 9 32.24 -8.48 20.37
CA LYS A 9 30.86 -8.20 19.93
C LYS A 9 30.66 -8.49 18.45
N LYS A 10 31.59 -8.08 17.58
CA LYS A 10 31.55 -8.38 16.14
C LYS A 10 31.54 -9.90 15.87
N GLU A 11 32.39 -10.66 16.58
CA GLU A 11 32.42 -12.13 16.47
C GLU A 11 31.09 -12.77 16.92
N THR A 12 30.53 -12.29 18.02
CA THR A 12 29.22 -12.77 18.49
C THR A 12 28.11 -12.51 17.45
N LEU A 13 28.02 -11.28 16.89
CA LEU A 13 27.04 -10.93 15.88
C LEU A 13 27.23 -11.70 14.58
N ASN A 14 28.48 -11.93 14.16
CA ASN A 14 28.76 -12.77 12.98
C ASN A 14 28.31 -14.22 13.22
N THR A 15 28.53 -14.76 14.41
CA THR A 15 28.06 -16.10 14.76
C THR A 15 26.52 -16.21 14.70
N ILE A 16 25.81 -15.22 15.22
CA ILE A 16 24.34 -15.13 15.13
C ILE A 16 23.90 -15.07 13.67
N LYS A 17 24.51 -14.18 12.89
CA LYS A 17 24.22 -14.00 11.46
C LYS A 17 24.41 -15.31 10.67
N GLU A 18 25.55 -15.98 10.84
CA GLU A 18 25.86 -17.26 10.17
C GLU A 18 24.83 -18.34 10.52
N LYS A 19 24.40 -18.42 11.77
CA LYS A 19 23.33 -19.33 12.20
C LYS A 19 21.99 -19.02 11.52
N PHE A 20 21.61 -17.75 11.43
CA PHE A 20 20.39 -17.36 10.70
C PHE A 20 20.49 -17.70 9.22
N PHE A 21 21.63 -17.49 8.58
CA PHE A 21 21.82 -17.82 7.16
C PHE A 21 21.88 -19.33 6.88
N SER A 22 22.54 -20.11 7.74
CA SER A 22 22.67 -21.56 7.56
C SER A 22 21.36 -22.30 7.87
N GLY A 23 20.51 -21.72 8.72
CA GLY A 23 19.28 -22.35 9.21
C GLY A 23 18.11 -22.44 8.22
N LYS A 24 18.23 -21.95 7.01
CA LYS A 24 17.15 -21.95 6.00
C LYS A 24 16.59 -23.33 5.63
N ALA A 25 17.20 -24.44 6.05
CA ALA A 25 16.78 -25.77 5.63
C ALA A 25 16.70 -26.85 6.74
N ALA A 26 17.11 -26.60 7.99
CA ALA A 26 17.37 -27.69 8.93
C ALA A 26 17.17 -27.43 10.43
N PHE A 27 16.59 -26.30 10.87
CA PHE A 27 16.42 -26.09 12.32
C PHE A 27 15.12 -26.67 12.84
N GLU A 28 15.21 -27.44 13.93
CA GLU A 28 14.07 -27.74 14.79
C GLU A 28 13.62 -26.43 15.48
N ARG A 29 12.33 -26.33 15.85
CA ARG A 29 11.75 -25.13 16.45
C ARG A 29 12.49 -24.66 17.72
N ALA A 30 12.99 -25.59 18.51
CA ALA A 30 13.73 -25.31 19.74
C ALA A 30 15.08 -24.58 19.47
N ASP A 31 15.75 -24.90 18.37
CA ASP A 31 17.01 -24.23 17.99
C ASP A 31 16.77 -22.79 17.54
N LEU A 32 15.67 -22.56 16.83
CA LEU A 32 15.24 -21.22 16.44
C LEU A 32 14.88 -20.38 17.66
N ASP A 33 14.13 -20.90 18.62
CA ASP A 33 13.76 -20.18 19.84
C ASP A 33 15.00 -19.76 20.64
N HIS A 34 16.01 -20.63 20.71
CA HIS A 34 17.29 -20.31 21.37
C HIS A 34 18.05 -19.21 20.63
N LEU A 35 18.09 -19.27 19.30
CA LEU A 35 18.77 -18.27 18.46
C LEU A 35 18.09 -16.90 18.58
N TYR A 36 16.76 -16.88 18.61
CA TYR A 36 15.99 -15.65 18.81
C TYR A 36 16.25 -15.04 20.19
N LYS A 37 16.30 -15.86 21.23
CA LYS A 37 16.61 -15.38 22.56
C LYS A 37 18.02 -14.77 22.63
N GLN A 38 18.99 -15.40 22.00
CA GLN A 38 20.37 -14.87 21.90
C GLN A 38 20.38 -13.52 21.17
N PHE A 39 19.64 -13.39 20.07
CA PHE A 39 19.49 -12.13 19.33
C PHE A 39 18.85 -11.04 20.20
N GLU A 40 17.77 -11.35 20.91
CA GLU A 40 17.05 -10.43 21.81
C GLU A 40 17.94 -9.93 22.95
N ASP A 41 18.69 -10.83 23.58
CA ASP A 41 19.63 -10.50 24.66
C ASP A 41 20.74 -9.57 24.17
N GLU A 42 21.35 -9.85 22.99
CA GLU A 42 22.36 -8.98 22.39
C GLU A 42 21.80 -7.63 21.98
N LEU A 43 20.59 -7.60 21.40
CA LEU A 43 19.91 -6.36 21.00
C LEU A 43 19.60 -5.50 22.23
N SER A 44 19.06 -6.10 23.31
CA SER A 44 18.77 -5.41 24.57
C SER A 44 20.03 -4.77 25.16
N ASN A 45 21.13 -5.52 25.18
CA ASN A 45 22.43 -5.00 25.65
C ASN A 45 22.94 -3.85 24.76
N ALA A 46 22.81 -3.97 23.44
CA ALA A 46 23.28 -2.98 22.50
C ALA A 46 22.49 -1.67 22.57
N VAL A 47 21.16 -1.75 22.74
CA VAL A 47 20.28 -0.59 22.91
C VAL A 47 20.57 0.13 24.23
N LYS A 48 20.61 -0.61 25.36
CA LYS A 48 20.92 -0.03 26.69
C LYS A 48 22.27 0.68 26.73
N ASN A 49 23.27 0.13 26.08
CA ASN A 49 24.63 0.69 26.08
C ASN A 49 24.87 1.65 24.90
N LYS A 50 23.89 1.88 24.04
CA LYS A 50 23.96 2.72 22.84
C LYS A 50 25.16 2.35 21.96
N THR A 51 25.32 1.07 21.63
CA THR A 51 26.50 0.56 20.93
C THR A 51 26.26 0.17 19.48
N ILE A 52 25.00 0.12 19.01
CA ILE A 52 24.65 -0.33 17.65
C ILE A 52 25.34 0.50 16.57
N CYS A 53 25.30 1.83 16.68
CA CYS A 53 25.87 2.75 15.69
C CYS A 53 27.24 3.35 16.11
N LYS A 54 27.90 2.75 17.09
CA LYS A 54 29.14 3.31 17.65
C LYS A 54 30.35 3.13 16.78
N ASP A 55 30.36 2.12 15.92
CA ASP A 55 31.42 1.75 15.01
C ASP A 55 30.79 1.28 13.68
N ALA A 56 31.40 1.61 12.56
CA ALA A 56 30.86 1.33 11.23
C ALA A 56 30.69 -0.18 10.98
N ASP A 57 31.67 -1.01 11.34
CA ASP A 57 31.60 -2.46 11.13
C ASP A 57 30.54 -3.10 12.03
N LEU A 58 30.37 -2.57 13.25
CA LEU A 58 29.33 -3.03 14.17
C LEU A 58 27.93 -2.70 13.64
N THR A 59 27.75 -1.48 13.13
CA THR A 59 26.52 -1.05 12.48
C THR A 59 26.20 -1.92 11.27
N GLU A 60 27.19 -2.24 10.45
CA GLU A 60 27.05 -3.13 9.29
C GLU A 60 26.65 -4.55 9.73
N SER A 61 27.25 -5.07 10.81
CA SER A 61 26.87 -6.39 11.36
C SER A 61 25.41 -6.42 11.80
N TRP A 62 24.93 -5.36 12.46
CA TRP A 62 23.52 -5.23 12.83
C TRP A 62 22.61 -5.12 11.60
N LEU A 63 23.02 -4.34 10.60
CA LEU A 63 22.26 -4.20 9.35
C LEU A 63 22.08 -5.56 8.66
N GLU A 64 23.11 -6.37 8.57
CA GLU A 64 23.03 -7.71 7.96
C GLU A 64 22.11 -8.66 8.76
N ILE A 65 22.17 -8.63 10.09
CA ILE A 65 21.25 -9.42 10.94
C ILE A 65 19.81 -8.98 10.73
N PHE A 66 19.54 -7.66 10.71
CA PHE A 66 18.18 -7.14 10.54
C PHE A 66 17.60 -7.52 9.17
N LYS A 67 18.41 -7.49 8.11
CA LYS A 67 18.00 -7.97 6.78
C LYS A 67 17.51 -9.43 6.82
N VAL A 68 18.21 -10.29 7.54
CA VAL A 68 17.84 -11.72 7.66
C VAL A 68 16.59 -11.90 8.51
N VAL A 69 16.55 -11.24 9.66
CA VAL A 69 15.43 -11.35 10.61
C VAL A 69 14.14 -10.73 10.07
N SER A 70 14.24 -9.70 9.23
CA SER A 70 13.08 -9.02 8.64
C SER A 70 12.41 -9.78 7.49
N VAL A 71 13.03 -10.81 6.95
CA VAL A 71 12.37 -11.70 5.98
C VAL A 71 11.27 -12.49 6.69
N GLY A 72 10.05 -12.53 6.12
CA GLY A 72 8.84 -13.07 6.75
C GLY A 72 8.97 -14.43 7.40
N TYR A 73 9.87 -15.28 6.91
CA TYR A 73 10.19 -16.59 7.47
C TYR A 73 10.65 -16.55 8.95
N PHE A 74 11.32 -15.49 9.40
CA PHE A 74 11.82 -15.34 10.77
C PHE A 74 11.03 -14.35 11.63
N ALA A 75 10.09 -13.63 11.06
CA ALA A 75 9.43 -12.52 11.74
C ALA A 75 8.54 -12.97 12.92
N GLU A 76 7.86 -14.08 12.79
CA GLU A 76 6.85 -14.53 13.77
C GLU A 76 7.42 -14.87 15.15
N PRO A 77 8.47 -15.70 15.27
CA PRO A 77 9.02 -16.06 16.57
C PRO A 77 9.73 -14.92 17.30
N VAL A 78 10.53 -14.14 16.60
CA VAL A 78 11.32 -13.03 17.19
C VAL A 78 10.42 -12.05 17.92
N MET A 79 9.32 -11.68 17.30
CA MET A 79 8.54 -10.58 17.79
C MET A 79 7.39 -11.01 18.71
N ALA A 80 7.07 -12.30 18.79
CA ALA A 80 6.09 -12.83 19.73
C ALA A 80 6.57 -12.70 21.19
N ALA A 81 7.87 -12.82 21.43
CA ALA A 81 8.53 -12.69 22.73
C ALA A 81 9.08 -11.29 23.00
N ALA A 82 9.27 -10.45 21.96
CA ALA A 82 9.90 -9.15 22.11
C ALA A 82 9.17 -8.24 23.09
N ASP A 83 9.95 -7.66 23.97
CA ASP A 83 9.51 -6.54 24.78
C ASP A 83 9.25 -5.33 23.86
N LYS A 84 7.99 -4.87 23.81
CA LYS A 84 7.63 -3.71 23.01
C LYS A 84 8.40 -2.45 23.40
N GLU A 85 8.80 -2.31 24.65
CA GLU A 85 9.61 -1.20 25.12
C GLU A 85 11.01 -1.26 24.53
N LEU A 86 11.66 -2.43 24.45
CA LEU A 86 12.96 -2.57 23.77
C LEU A 86 12.88 -2.12 22.31
N PHE A 87 11.80 -2.48 21.61
CA PHE A 87 11.61 -2.08 20.21
C PHE A 87 11.37 -0.58 20.08
N TYR A 88 10.62 0.00 21.00
CA TYR A 88 10.41 1.45 21.04
C TYR A 88 11.73 2.19 21.30
N GLU A 89 12.49 1.75 22.30
CA GLU A 89 13.81 2.31 22.64
C GLU A 89 14.81 2.21 21.48
N LEU A 90 14.81 1.10 20.75
CA LEU A 90 15.62 0.92 19.56
C LEU A 90 15.24 1.96 18.49
N GLY A 91 13.95 2.13 18.21
CA GLY A 91 13.47 3.14 17.25
C GLY A 91 13.87 4.56 17.64
N ILE A 92 13.73 4.91 18.92
CA ILE A 92 14.15 6.22 19.46
C ILE A 92 15.67 6.40 19.32
N TYR A 93 16.44 5.35 19.62
CA TYR A 93 17.90 5.37 19.48
C TYR A 93 18.32 5.62 18.02
N LEU A 94 17.76 4.86 17.06
CA LEU A 94 18.06 5.04 15.63
C LEU A 94 17.68 6.44 15.13
N LEU A 95 16.55 6.95 15.58
CA LEU A 95 16.09 8.31 15.23
C LEU A 95 17.07 9.38 15.77
N ALA A 96 17.56 9.22 16.99
CA ALA A 96 18.53 10.13 17.58
C ALA A 96 19.87 10.10 16.80
N GLU A 97 20.38 8.90 16.51
CA GLU A 97 21.62 8.72 15.74
C GLU A 97 21.55 9.36 14.33
N MET A 98 20.41 9.21 13.63
CA MET A 98 20.22 9.84 12.32
C MET A 98 20.17 11.38 12.41
N LYS A 99 19.64 11.93 13.50
CA LYS A 99 19.62 13.39 13.72
C LYS A 99 20.98 13.96 14.07
N GLU A 100 21.78 13.22 14.85
CA GLU A 100 23.13 13.62 15.24
C GLU A 100 24.13 13.46 14.10
N ASN A 101 23.96 12.40 13.28
CA ASN A 101 24.88 12.00 12.21
C ASN A 101 24.11 11.88 10.87
N SER A 102 23.53 12.97 10.41
CA SER A 102 22.58 13.02 9.26
C SER A 102 23.14 12.51 7.92
N GLY A 103 24.42 12.22 7.80
CA GLY A 103 25.07 11.66 6.60
C GLY A 103 25.45 10.17 6.72
N ASN A 104 25.20 9.52 7.86
CA ASN A 104 25.59 8.11 8.03
C ASN A 104 24.62 7.19 7.29
N GLN A 105 25.03 6.78 6.09
CA GLN A 105 24.23 5.94 5.20
C GLN A 105 23.89 4.58 5.84
N THR A 106 24.80 3.98 6.60
CA THR A 106 24.56 2.67 7.23
C THR A 106 23.50 2.75 8.32
N THR A 107 23.46 3.84 9.11
CA THR A 107 22.38 4.07 10.10
C THR A 107 21.03 4.28 9.42
N ILE A 108 20.99 4.99 8.28
CA ILE A 108 19.77 5.15 7.49
C ILE A 108 19.27 3.77 6.99
N LEU A 109 20.16 2.96 6.42
CA LEU A 109 19.80 1.61 5.96
C LEU A 109 19.34 0.71 7.11
N LEU A 110 19.98 0.80 8.29
CA LEU A 110 19.55 0.06 9.47
C LEU A 110 18.14 0.50 9.94
N SER A 111 17.84 1.79 9.85
CA SER A 111 16.50 2.31 10.15
C SER A 111 15.45 1.81 9.14
N HIS A 112 15.83 1.65 7.87
CA HIS A 112 14.98 1.00 6.88
C HIS A 112 14.69 -0.46 7.23
N GLU A 113 15.69 -1.22 7.69
CA GLU A 113 15.49 -2.60 8.11
C GLU A 113 14.70 -2.70 9.43
N TYR A 114 14.87 -1.75 10.34
CA TYR A 114 14.00 -1.63 11.52
C TYR A 114 12.53 -1.46 11.11
N LEU A 115 12.22 -0.57 10.17
CA LEU A 115 10.86 -0.38 9.66
C LEU A 115 10.32 -1.64 8.96
N ASN A 116 11.18 -2.37 8.24
CA ASN A 116 10.81 -3.64 7.62
C ASN A 116 10.50 -4.71 8.69
N LEU A 117 11.32 -4.82 9.72
CA LEU A 117 11.12 -5.73 10.84
C LEU A 117 9.85 -5.36 11.63
N PHE A 118 9.62 -4.07 11.88
CA PHE A 118 8.40 -3.56 12.50
C PHE A 118 7.14 -4.02 11.77
N ARG A 119 7.14 -3.93 10.43
CA ARG A 119 6.02 -4.36 9.58
C ARG A 119 5.66 -5.85 9.76
N THR A 120 6.66 -6.72 9.88
CA THR A 120 6.46 -8.17 9.99
C THR A 120 6.22 -8.66 11.41
N SER A 121 6.35 -7.76 12.39
CA SER A 121 6.32 -8.09 13.80
C SER A 121 4.92 -8.34 14.33
N SER A 122 4.77 -9.34 15.20
CA SER A 122 3.56 -9.54 16.00
C SER A 122 3.31 -8.42 17.04
N LEU A 123 4.28 -7.52 17.21
CA LEU A 123 4.16 -6.32 18.03
C LEU A 123 3.00 -5.43 17.56
N LEU A 124 2.72 -5.38 16.27
CA LEU A 124 1.61 -4.62 15.71
C LEU A 124 0.26 -4.92 16.38
N LYS A 125 0.04 -6.15 16.85
CA LYS A 125 -1.17 -6.55 17.60
C LYS A 125 -1.28 -5.88 18.96
N LYS A 126 -0.20 -5.34 19.50
CA LYS A 126 -0.09 -4.86 20.90
C LYS A 126 -0.08 -3.33 21.02
N ILE A 127 -0.05 -2.60 19.90
CA ILE A 127 0.22 -1.16 19.87
C ILE A 127 -0.87 -0.31 19.20
N TYR A 128 -2.01 -0.91 18.86
CA TYR A 128 -3.10 -0.24 18.14
C TYR A 128 -3.51 1.10 18.76
N ASP A 129 -3.65 1.15 20.09
CA ASP A 129 -4.10 2.33 20.82
C ASP A 129 -2.96 3.20 21.39
N GLU A 130 -1.70 2.90 21.06
CA GLU A 130 -0.54 3.59 21.62
C GLU A 130 0.03 4.64 20.65
N LYS A 131 -0.47 5.88 20.75
CA LYS A 131 -0.07 7.01 19.87
C LYS A 131 1.43 7.27 19.76
N LYS A 132 2.23 6.90 20.80
CA LYS A 132 3.70 7.05 20.74
C LYS A 132 4.33 6.32 19.55
N TRP A 133 3.73 5.22 19.09
CA TRP A 133 4.21 4.45 17.94
C TRP A 133 3.91 5.14 16.62
N GLU A 134 2.76 5.81 16.51
CA GLU A 134 2.39 6.60 15.33
C GLU A 134 3.43 7.69 15.08
N GLU A 135 3.82 8.42 16.12
CA GLU A 135 4.81 9.50 16.06
C GLU A 135 6.22 8.96 15.76
N LEU A 136 6.64 7.88 16.42
CA LEU A 136 7.92 7.24 16.18
C LEU A 136 8.07 6.80 14.73
N VAL A 137 7.09 6.07 14.20
CA VAL A 137 7.09 5.56 12.83
C VAL A 137 7.09 6.70 11.82
N TYR A 138 6.28 7.75 12.04
CA TYR A 138 6.29 8.94 11.21
C TYR A 138 7.67 9.59 11.14
N ASN A 139 8.31 9.82 12.29
CA ASN A 139 9.62 10.47 12.36
C ASN A 139 10.73 9.60 11.75
N LEU A 140 10.68 8.28 11.92
CA LEU A 140 11.63 7.37 11.28
C LEU A 140 11.49 7.39 9.75
N ILE A 141 10.27 7.31 9.23
CA ILE A 141 9.98 7.41 7.80
C ILE A 141 10.51 8.72 7.23
N LEU A 142 10.20 9.85 7.88
CA LEU A 142 10.61 11.17 7.43
C LEU A 142 12.13 11.34 7.44
N THR A 143 12.78 11.00 8.57
CA THR A 143 14.22 11.23 8.77
C THR A 143 15.07 10.31 7.91
N SER A 144 14.65 9.06 7.69
CA SER A 144 15.36 8.10 6.85
C SER A 144 15.01 8.17 5.37
N ASN A 145 14.05 9.03 4.98
CA ASN A 145 13.48 9.09 3.63
C ASN A 145 12.97 7.72 3.12
N TYR A 146 12.22 7.01 3.95
CA TYR A 146 11.66 5.69 3.62
C TYR A 146 10.51 5.79 2.62
N ASN A 147 10.83 6.07 1.37
CA ASN A 147 9.87 6.30 0.29
C ASN A 147 9.43 5.02 -0.43
N THR A 148 8.58 5.14 -1.45
CA THR A 148 8.04 4.00 -2.21
C THR A 148 9.14 3.14 -2.86
N LYS A 149 10.26 3.76 -3.32
CA LYS A 149 11.38 3.00 -3.90
C LYS A 149 12.06 2.12 -2.87
N VAL A 150 12.32 2.65 -1.67
CA VAL A 150 12.93 1.89 -0.57
C VAL A 150 12.04 0.70 -0.20
N LEU A 151 10.74 0.94 0.02
CA LEU A 151 9.78 -0.12 0.30
C LEU A 151 9.80 -1.20 -0.79
N PHE A 152 9.70 -0.79 -2.06
CA PHE A 152 9.63 -1.73 -3.17
C PHE A 152 10.92 -2.55 -3.32
N ASN A 153 12.09 -1.91 -3.22
CA ASN A 153 13.38 -2.59 -3.28
C ASN A 153 13.55 -3.64 -2.16
N GLN A 154 13.09 -3.34 -0.94
CA GLN A 154 13.08 -4.34 0.13
C GLN A 154 12.21 -5.55 -0.22
N ARG A 155 11.02 -5.32 -0.80
CA ARG A 155 10.13 -6.42 -1.24
C ARG A 155 10.77 -7.27 -2.35
N VAL A 156 11.38 -6.65 -3.35
CA VAL A 156 12.12 -7.36 -4.41
C VAL A 156 13.24 -8.22 -3.81
N ARG A 157 14.04 -7.66 -2.91
CA ARG A 157 15.09 -8.41 -2.21
C ARG A 157 14.53 -9.60 -1.42
N ASP A 158 13.42 -9.36 -0.69
CA ASP A 158 12.87 -10.35 0.23
C ASP A 158 12.12 -11.47 -0.49
N TYR A 159 11.53 -11.20 -1.66
CA TYR A 159 10.60 -12.11 -2.34
C TYR A 159 10.99 -12.54 -3.75
N GLY A 160 11.86 -11.83 -4.46
CA GLY A 160 12.45 -12.19 -5.75
C GLY A 160 11.53 -12.90 -6.73
N GLU A 161 11.67 -14.22 -6.86
CA GLU A 161 10.88 -15.06 -7.77
C GLU A 161 9.44 -15.34 -7.32
N LYS A 162 9.06 -14.99 -6.07
CA LYS A 162 7.68 -15.16 -5.58
C LYS A 162 6.71 -14.33 -6.44
N PRO A 163 5.50 -14.81 -6.72
CA PRO A 163 4.49 -14.03 -7.44
C PRO A 163 4.06 -12.78 -6.65
N LEU A 164 4.10 -11.62 -7.30
CA LEU A 164 3.45 -10.39 -6.84
C LEU A 164 2.05 -10.28 -7.44
N PHE A 165 1.96 -10.44 -8.77
CA PHE A 165 0.69 -10.34 -9.50
C PHE A 165 0.31 -11.67 -10.13
N LYS A 166 -0.96 -12.04 -9.99
CA LYS A 166 -1.59 -13.14 -10.71
C LYS A 166 -2.70 -12.61 -11.61
N VAL A 167 -2.60 -12.88 -12.90
CA VAL A 167 -3.56 -12.43 -13.90
C VAL A 167 -4.39 -13.62 -14.33
N ILE A 168 -5.68 -13.59 -14.01
CA ILE A 168 -6.62 -14.66 -14.29
C ILE A 168 -7.25 -14.42 -15.67
N LYS A 169 -7.28 -15.48 -16.50
CA LYS A 169 -7.98 -15.50 -17.79
C LYS A 169 -8.60 -16.87 -18.03
N GLY A 170 -9.90 -16.97 -17.90
CA GLY A 170 -10.62 -18.24 -17.88
C GLY A 170 -10.10 -19.14 -16.76
N SER A 171 -9.60 -20.33 -17.11
CA SER A 171 -9.00 -21.29 -16.17
C SER A 171 -7.47 -21.15 -16.02
N THR A 172 -6.86 -20.15 -16.68
CA THR A 172 -5.41 -19.96 -16.63
C THR A 172 -5.03 -18.81 -15.70
N VAL A 173 -3.87 -18.96 -15.03
CA VAL A 173 -3.29 -17.91 -14.18
C VAL A 173 -1.88 -17.65 -14.67
N LYS A 174 -1.64 -16.41 -15.13
CA LYS A 174 -0.29 -15.94 -15.46
C LYS A 174 0.29 -15.22 -14.24
N GLU A 175 1.47 -15.60 -13.83
CA GLU A 175 2.19 -14.98 -12.72
C GLU A 175 3.19 -13.94 -13.22
N ILE A 176 3.38 -12.90 -12.42
CA ILE A 176 4.42 -11.87 -12.56
C ILE A 176 5.13 -11.85 -11.21
N SER A 177 6.39 -12.24 -11.19
CA SER A 177 7.21 -12.25 -9.97
C SER A 177 7.61 -10.82 -9.54
N TRP A 178 8.15 -10.70 -8.33
CA TRP A 178 8.72 -9.43 -7.87
C TRP A 178 9.89 -8.98 -8.74
N ASP A 179 10.74 -9.92 -9.17
CA ASP A 179 11.86 -9.62 -10.08
C ASP A 179 11.39 -9.17 -11.46
N ASP A 180 10.38 -9.85 -12.04
CA ASP A 180 9.77 -9.43 -13.31
C ASP A 180 9.10 -8.06 -13.17
N ALA A 181 8.39 -7.83 -12.08
CA ALA A 181 7.76 -6.53 -11.79
C ALA A 181 8.81 -5.42 -11.70
N ASN A 182 9.90 -5.64 -10.95
CA ASN A 182 11.00 -4.69 -10.82
C ASN A 182 11.64 -4.34 -12.17
N LYS A 183 11.91 -5.35 -12.99
CA LYS A 183 12.45 -5.13 -14.33
C LYS A 183 11.50 -4.29 -15.20
N ASN A 184 10.21 -4.60 -15.20
CA ASN A 184 9.22 -3.83 -15.96
C ASN A 184 9.11 -2.39 -15.46
N ILE A 185 9.11 -2.18 -14.14
CA ILE A 185 9.08 -0.86 -13.50
C ILE A 185 10.28 -0.01 -13.93
N ASP A 186 11.49 -0.58 -13.93
CA ASP A 186 12.70 0.08 -14.37
C ASP A 186 12.64 0.43 -15.87
N ASP A 187 12.17 -0.48 -16.71
CA ASP A 187 12.02 -0.26 -18.15
C ASP A 187 10.97 0.83 -18.45
N TYR A 188 9.84 0.83 -17.72
CA TYR A 188 8.81 1.87 -17.88
C TYR A 188 9.30 3.23 -17.37
N ALA A 189 10.05 3.27 -16.28
CA ALA A 189 10.64 4.50 -15.77
C ALA A 189 11.62 5.11 -16.77
N ARG A 190 12.48 4.29 -17.42
CA ARG A 190 13.36 4.75 -18.52
C ARG A 190 12.56 5.32 -19.66
N SER A 191 11.48 4.64 -20.05
CA SER A 191 10.62 5.07 -21.16
C SER A 191 9.94 6.40 -20.85
N PHE A 192 9.39 6.56 -19.65
CA PHE A 192 8.85 7.85 -19.21
C PHE A 192 9.90 8.93 -19.23
N TYR A 193 11.05 8.69 -18.59
CA TYR A 193 12.14 9.66 -18.53
C TYR A 193 12.58 10.10 -19.91
N SER A 194 12.74 9.18 -20.87
CA SER A 194 13.16 9.52 -22.24
C SER A 194 12.18 10.48 -22.94
N LEU A 195 10.88 10.41 -22.60
CA LEU A 195 9.85 11.25 -23.20
C LEU A 195 9.67 12.61 -22.49
N ILE A 196 10.18 12.75 -21.26
CA ILE A 196 9.97 13.96 -20.44
C ILE A 196 11.25 14.70 -20.08
N LYS A 197 12.43 14.15 -20.34
CA LYS A 197 13.72 14.71 -19.90
C LYS A 197 14.01 16.14 -20.37
N ASP A 198 13.40 16.53 -21.49
CA ASP A 198 13.55 17.86 -22.08
C ASP A 198 12.46 18.84 -21.61
N GLU A 199 11.56 18.39 -20.71
CA GLU A 199 10.56 19.23 -20.07
C GLU A 199 11.12 19.85 -18.79
N GLU A 200 10.53 20.95 -18.32
CA GLU A 200 10.87 21.53 -17.01
C GLU A 200 10.53 20.52 -15.90
N ALA A 201 11.54 19.95 -15.27
CA ALA A 201 11.44 18.75 -14.42
C ALA A 201 10.40 18.85 -13.27
N ASP A 202 10.22 20.05 -12.68
CA ASP A 202 9.31 20.23 -11.54
C ASP A 202 7.83 20.35 -11.96
N SER A 203 7.54 20.44 -13.24
CA SER A 203 6.20 20.65 -13.78
C SER A 203 5.58 19.43 -14.46
N VAL A 204 6.38 18.39 -14.75
CA VAL A 204 5.92 17.26 -15.57
C VAL A 204 4.97 16.36 -14.82
N LYS A 205 3.80 16.16 -15.40
CA LYS A 205 2.79 15.23 -14.92
C LYS A 205 2.41 14.26 -16.02
N ILE A 206 2.34 12.98 -15.70
CA ILE A 206 2.00 11.90 -16.62
C ILE A 206 0.55 11.47 -16.33
N ALA A 207 -0.35 11.73 -17.26
CA ALA A 207 -1.77 11.41 -17.06
C ALA A 207 -2.08 9.94 -17.45
N PHE A 208 -2.92 9.30 -16.64
CA PHE A 208 -3.37 7.92 -16.81
C PHE A 208 -4.89 7.90 -16.98
N LEU A 209 -5.35 7.41 -18.11
CA LEU A 209 -6.76 7.13 -18.39
C LEU A 209 -6.87 5.65 -18.77
N LEU A 210 -6.81 4.79 -17.74
CA LEU A 210 -6.69 3.35 -17.88
C LEU A 210 -7.82 2.62 -17.15
N GLU A 211 -8.32 1.55 -17.74
CA GLU A 211 -9.10 0.53 -17.04
C GLU A 211 -8.17 -0.43 -16.30
N ASN A 212 -8.70 -1.21 -15.35
CA ASN A 212 -7.90 -2.21 -14.64
C ASN A 212 -7.23 -3.18 -15.61
N ASN A 213 -5.93 -3.28 -15.51
CA ASN A 213 -5.10 -4.20 -16.28
C ASN A 213 -3.76 -4.41 -15.55
N PRO A 214 -3.01 -5.48 -15.84
CA PRO A 214 -1.77 -5.78 -15.11
C PRO A 214 -0.61 -4.80 -15.38
N GLN A 215 -0.65 -4.00 -16.44
CA GLN A 215 0.36 -2.98 -16.74
C GLN A 215 0.16 -1.72 -15.89
N MET A 216 -1.09 -1.40 -15.53
CA MET A 216 -1.40 -0.17 -14.79
C MET A 216 -0.63 -0.04 -13.47
N PRO A 217 -0.59 -1.04 -12.56
CA PRO A 217 0.19 -0.93 -11.33
C PRO A 217 1.70 -0.85 -11.59
N LEU A 218 2.22 -1.47 -12.64
CA LEU A 218 3.64 -1.38 -12.98
C LEU A 218 4.02 0.01 -13.50
N LEU A 219 3.17 0.62 -14.33
CA LEU A 219 3.32 2.00 -14.80
C LEU A 219 3.19 3.00 -13.64
N ASP A 220 2.23 2.76 -12.75
CA ASP A 220 2.03 3.56 -11.54
C ASP A 220 3.27 3.51 -10.62
N LEU A 221 3.76 2.30 -10.33
CA LEU A 221 4.96 2.10 -9.52
C LEU A 221 6.20 2.70 -10.19
N ALA A 222 6.31 2.68 -11.52
CA ALA A 222 7.40 3.36 -12.21
C ALA A 222 7.41 4.86 -11.92
N CYS A 223 6.24 5.49 -11.87
CA CYS A 223 6.16 6.90 -11.45
C CYS A 223 6.48 7.08 -9.97
N LEU A 224 5.82 6.33 -9.09
CA LEU A 224 5.94 6.47 -7.64
C LEU A 224 7.37 6.20 -7.12
N THR A 225 8.06 5.21 -7.68
CA THR A 225 9.40 4.80 -7.24
C THR A 225 10.52 5.69 -7.78
N TYR A 226 10.29 6.40 -8.88
CA TYR A 226 11.27 7.29 -9.49
C TYR A 226 10.89 8.78 -9.41
N GLY A 227 9.93 9.12 -8.53
CA GLY A 227 9.57 10.50 -8.24
C GLY A 227 8.92 11.28 -9.39
N MET A 228 8.33 10.56 -10.36
CA MET A 228 7.55 11.15 -11.44
C MET A 228 6.10 11.29 -11.01
N VAL A 229 5.54 12.48 -11.12
CA VAL A 229 4.15 12.74 -10.70
C VAL A 229 3.18 12.19 -11.74
N ASN A 230 2.32 11.27 -11.32
CA ASN A 230 1.24 10.82 -12.19
C ASN A 230 -0.12 11.44 -11.82
N VAL A 231 -1.01 11.50 -12.80
CA VAL A 231 -2.37 12.03 -12.68
C VAL A 231 -3.35 10.93 -13.02
N MET A 232 -4.10 10.45 -12.01
CA MET A 232 -5.10 9.41 -12.21
C MET A 232 -6.42 10.02 -12.62
N ILE A 233 -6.86 9.70 -13.84
CA ILE A 233 -8.16 10.11 -14.40
C ILE A 233 -9.08 8.88 -14.35
N PRO A 234 -10.29 8.98 -13.76
CA PRO A 234 -11.23 7.87 -13.78
C PRO A 234 -11.52 7.38 -15.21
N ALA A 235 -11.42 6.07 -15.44
CA ALA A 235 -11.55 5.47 -16.78
C ALA A 235 -12.90 5.77 -17.47
N ASN A 236 -13.94 5.99 -16.68
CA ASN A 236 -15.31 6.34 -17.12
C ASN A 236 -15.53 7.84 -17.30
N SER A 237 -14.49 8.68 -17.21
CA SER A 237 -14.60 10.13 -17.35
C SER A 237 -15.21 10.54 -18.68
N VAL A 238 -16.08 11.55 -18.62
CA VAL A 238 -16.65 12.20 -19.81
C VAL A 238 -15.61 13.12 -20.45
N ILE A 239 -15.78 13.43 -21.73
CA ILE A 239 -14.82 14.22 -22.53
C ILE A 239 -14.51 15.58 -21.87
N ALA A 240 -15.51 16.26 -21.34
CA ALA A 240 -15.34 17.54 -20.64
C ALA A 240 -14.39 17.43 -19.43
N HIS A 241 -14.54 16.37 -18.62
CA HIS A 241 -13.65 16.13 -17.47
C HIS A 241 -12.22 15.81 -17.93
N ILE A 242 -12.05 14.99 -18.97
CA ILE A 242 -10.73 14.68 -19.55
C ILE A 242 -10.04 15.97 -20.01
N SER A 243 -10.77 16.83 -20.75
CA SER A 243 -10.25 18.14 -21.22
C SER A 243 -9.86 19.04 -20.04
N PHE A 244 -10.73 19.17 -19.03
CA PHE A 244 -10.47 19.96 -17.83
C PHE A 244 -9.20 19.50 -17.12
N ILE A 245 -9.09 18.20 -16.80
CA ILE A 245 -7.97 17.64 -16.06
C ILE A 245 -6.64 17.82 -16.81
N LEU A 246 -6.61 17.50 -18.09
CA LEU A 246 -5.38 17.60 -18.89
C LEU A 246 -4.91 19.05 -19.05
N ASN A 247 -5.83 20.01 -19.19
CA ASN A 247 -5.50 21.43 -19.26
C ASN A 247 -5.07 21.99 -17.90
N GLN A 248 -5.76 21.63 -16.81
CA GLN A 248 -5.40 22.07 -15.45
C GLN A 248 -4.02 21.56 -15.06
N THR A 249 -3.73 20.28 -15.29
CA THR A 249 -2.45 19.65 -14.94
C THR A 249 -1.34 19.94 -15.93
N LYS A 250 -1.67 20.45 -17.11
CA LYS A 250 -0.73 20.66 -18.23
C LYS A 250 0.10 19.42 -18.54
N SER A 251 -0.51 18.24 -18.49
CA SER A 251 0.18 16.97 -18.68
C SER A 251 0.68 16.82 -20.13
N PRO A 252 2.00 16.70 -20.35
CA PRO A 252 2.55 16.50 -21.70
C PRO A 252 2.39 15.07 -22.20
N LEU A 253 2.27 14.10 -21.30
CA LEU A 253 2.06 12.69 -21.61
C LEU A 253 0.72 12.20 -21.07
N LEU A 254 0.06 11.36 -21.88
CA LEU A 254 -1.16 10.66 -21.50
C LEU A 254 -1.06 9.18 -21.90
N ILE A 255 -1.37 8.29 -20.97
CA ILE A 255 -1.50 6.86 -21.27
C ILE A 255 -2.98 6.53 -21.39
N LEU A 256 -3.36 5.92 -22.51
CA LEU A 256 -4.71 5.47 -22.80
C LEU A 256 -4.80 3.96 -22.83
N HIS A 257 -5.95 3.43 -22.41
CA HIS A 257 -6.20 2.00 -22.43
C HIS A 257 -6.25 1.44 -23.84
N ASP A 258 -7.11 2.02 -24.70
CA ASP A 258 -7.42 1.50 -26.03
C ASP A 258 -7.83 2.61 -27.03
N GLU A 259 -8.16 2.18 -28.23
CA GLU A 259 -8.61 3.05 -29.31
C GLU A 259 -9.94 3.76 -29.01
N LYS A 260 -10.78 3.18 -28.16
CA LYS A 260 -12.05 3.80 -27.72
C LYS A 260 -11.78 5.03 -26.84
N GLN A 261 -10.82 4.93 -25.92
CA GLN A 261 -10.37 6.09 -25.14
C GLN A 261 -9.64 7.12 -26.03
N LEU A 262 -8.86 6.65 -27.00
CA LEU A 262 -8.18 7.51 -27.96
C LEU A 262 -9.18 8.35 -28.77
N ALA A 263 -10.30 7.78 -29.20
CA ALA A 263 -11.33 8.51 -29.94
C ALA A 263 -11.90 9.70 -29.16
N LYS A 264 -12.08 9.57 -27.83
CA LYS A 264 -12.48 10.69 -26.97
C LYS A 264 -11.42 11.80 -26.97
N VAL A 265 -10.16 11.46 -26.84
CA VAL A 265 -9.06 12.44 -26.78
C VAL A 265 -8.83 13.10 -28.14
N LYS A 266 -8.95 12.37 -29.25
CA LYS A 266 -8.91 12.92 -30.60
C LYS A 266 -9.94 14.04 -30.81
N SER A 267 -11.16 13.87 -30.30
CA SER A 267 -12.24 14.85 -30.46
C SER A 267 -11.96 16.21 -29.81
N ILE A 268 -11.01 16.25 -28.85
CA ILE A 268 -10.64 17.47 -28.11
C ILE A 268 -9.16 17.83 -28.27
N LYS A 269 -8.40 17.14 -29.15
CA LYS A 269 -6.94 17.33 -29.27
C LYS A 269 -6.53 18.79 -29.47
N ASN A 270 -7.31 19.53 -30.27
CA ASN A 270 -7.05 20.95 -30.54
C ASN A 270 -7.18 21.86 -29.29
N GLN A 271 -7.84 21.38 -28.24
CA GLN A 271 -8.01 22.08 -26.97
C GLN A 271 -6.90 21.70 -25.96
N LEU A 272 -6.09 20.68 -26.25
CA LEU A 272 -5.07 20.12 -25.37
C LEU A 272 -3.68 20.60 -25.81
N THR A 273 -3.38 21.88 -25.60
CA THR A 273 -2.16 22.53 -26.10
C THR A 273 -0.88 21.99 -25.47
N HIS A 274 -0.95 21.51 -24.23
CA HIS A 274 0.19 20.94 -23.50
C HIS A 274 0.43 19.45 -23.79
N LEU A 275 -0.57 18.73 -24.33
CA LEU A 275 -0.45 17.29 -24.59
C LEU A 275 0.43 17.06 -25.83
N LYS A 276 1.63 16.54 -25.63
CA LYS A 276 2.64 16.28 -26.65
C LYS A 276 2.55 14.87 -27.21
N LYS A 277 2.45 13.86 -26.33
CA LYS A 277 2.41 12.45 -26.71
C LYS A 277 1.32 11.70 -25.97
N VAL A 278 0.73 10.75 -26.67
CA VAL A 278 -0.18 9.73 -26.11
C VAL A 278 0.46 8.36 -26.30
N ILE A 279 0.46 7.58 -25.23
CA ILE A 279 0.87 6.18 -25.24
C ILE A 279 -0.39 5.32 -25.26
N LEU A 280 -0.57 4.53 -26.30
CA LEU A 280 -1.70 3.63 -26.45
C LEU A 280 -1.31 2.23 -25.96
N LEU A 281 -1.94 1.77 -24.87
CA LEU A 281 -1.60 0.50 -24.25
C LEU A 281 -2.01 -0.69 -25.12
N TYR A 282 -3.22 -0.64 -25.68
CA TYR A 282 -3.75 -1.65 -26.60
C TYR A 282 -4.23 -0.98 -27.89
N GLY A 283 -3.76 -1.48 -29.04
CA GLY A 283 -4.08 -0.97 -30.35
C GLY A 283 -2.97 -0.18 -31.01
N THR A 284 -3.29 0.46 -32.12
CA THR A 284 -2.37 1.27 -32.94
C THR A 284 -3.05 2.53 -33.46
N SER A 285 -2.26 3.52 -33.90
CA SER A 285 -2.78 4.76 -34.49
C SER A 285 -1.83 5.27 -35.55
N ALA A 286 -2.38 5.96 -36.56
CA ALA A 286 -1.60 6.66 -37.58
C ALA A 286 -1.26 8.12 -37.22
N GLU A 287 -1.68 8.57 -36.03
CA GLU A 287 -1.45 9.94 -35.56
C GLU A 287 0.01 10.10 -35.08
N ASP A 288 0.74 11.10 -35.54
CA ASP A 288 2.15 11.36 -35.18
C ASP A 288 2.38 11.63 -33.67
N TRP A 289 1.35 12.05 -32.97
CA TRP A 289 1.37 12.31 -31.52
C TRP A 289 0.97 11.09 -30.66
N VAL A 290 0.65 9.95 -31.30
CA VAL A 290 0.31 8.69 -30.62
C VAL A 290 1.40 7.66 -30.91
N ILE A 291 1.92 7.05 -29.84
CA ILE A 291 2.84 5.91 -29.93
C ILE A 291 2.21 4.67 -29.31
N SER A 292 2.53 3.51 -29.87
CA SER A 292 2.14 2.22 -29.30
C SER A 292 2.92 1.93 -28.01
N PHE A 293 2.41 1.01 -27.20
CA PHE A 293 3.12 0.58 -25.99
C PHE A 293 4.49 -0.04 -26.30
N LYS A 294 4.63 -0.69 -27.46
CA LYS A 294 5.92 -1.21 -27.92
C LYS A 294 6.93 -0.08 -28.19
N GLU A 295 6.53 0.96 -28.91
CA GLU A 295 7.39 2.13 -29.18
C GLU A 295 7.74 2.88 -27.90
N PHE A 296 6.80 2.95 -26.94
CA PHE A 296 7.07 3.48 -25.60
C PHE A 296 8.20 2.72 -24.91
N ILE A 297 8.16 1.39 -24.89
CA ILE A 297 9.24 0.57 -24.29
C ILE A 297 10.57 0.77 -25.03
N GLU A 298 10.55 0.81 -26.36
CA GLU A 298 11.76 1.03 -27.17
C GLU A 298 12.41 2.39 -26.87
N SER A 299 11.61 3.43 -26.59
CA SER A 299 12.12 4.78 -26.30
C SER A 299 13.03 4.86 -25.07
N GLY A 300 12.84 3.95 -24.12
CA GLY A 300 13.63 3.89 -22.87
C GLY A 300 15.02 3.25 -23.00
N LYS A 301 15.30 2.54 -24.10
CA LYS A 301 16.54 1.76 -24.27
C LYS A 301 17.83 2.60 -24.22
N GLY A 302 17.76 3.89 -24.54
CA GLY A 302 18.90 4.81 -24.50
C GLY A 302 19.18 5.43 -23.13
N VAL A 303 18.30 5.24 -22.14
CA VAL A 303 18.44 5.85 -20.83
C VAL A 303 19.32 4.98 -19.92
N SER A 304 20.34 5.59 -19.36
CA SER A 304 21.31 4.91 -18.48
C SER A 304 20.74 4.66 -17.06
N LYS A 305 21.39 3.74 -16.33
CA LYS A 305 21.05 3.51 -14.93
C LYS A 305 21.33 4.73 -14.05
N ASP A 306 22.37 5.50 -14.37
CA ASP A 306 22.76 6.68 -13.59
C ASP A 306 21.75 7.82 -13.72
N GLU A 307 21.13 7.99 -14.91
CA GLU A 307 20.06 8.95 -15.11
C GLU A 307 18.83 8.61 -14.25
N LEU A 308 18.45 7.32 -14.20
CA LEU A 308 17.35 6.88 -13.30
C LEU A 308 17.69 7.06 -11.82
N LYS A 309 18.93 6.74 -11.43
CA LYS A 309 19.38 6.91 -10.04
C LYS A 309 19.34 8.38 -9.61
N ALA A 310 19.62 9.30 -10.52
CA ALA A 310 19.52 10.74 -10.25
C ALA A 310 18.08 11.18 -9.95
N LEU A 311 17.06 10.55 -10.55
CA LEU A 311 15.64 10.79 -10.22
C LEU A 311 15.30 10.21 -8.83
N GLU A 312 15.74 8.99 -8.55
CA GLU A 312 15.49 8.31 -7.28
C GLU A 312 16.00 9.15 -6.08
N ILE A 313 17.23 9.67 -6.17
CA ILE A 313 17.86 10.49 -5.12
C ILE A 313 17.09 11.77 -4.83
N LYS A 314 16.42 12.36 -5.82
CA LYS A 314 15.63 13.59 -5.65
C LYS A 314 14.30 13.35 -4.95
N THR A 315 13.81 12.12 -4.88
CA THR A 315 12.51 11.80 -4.30
C THR A 315 12.55 11.89 -2.78
N GLN A 316 11.86 12.86 -2.21
CA GLN A 316 11.76 13.09 -0.76
C GLN A 316 10.36 12.73 -0.25
N MET A 317 10.23 12.54 1.07
CA MET A 317 8.94 12.17 1.68
C MET A 317 7.83 13.20 1.46
N ASN A 318 8.16 14.48 1.38
CA ASN A 318 7.21 15.57 1.09
C ASN A 318 7.05 15.86 -0.40
N SER A 319 7.74 15.13 -1.31
CA SER A 319 7.56 15.29 -2.75
C SER A 319 6.15 14.86 -3.14
N LEU A 320 5.49 15.67 -4.00
CA LEU A 320 4.24 15.28 -4.64
C LEU A 320 4.46 13.98 -5.43
N ALA A 321 3.69 12.96 -5.13
CA ALA A 321 3.82 11.65 -5.76
C ALA A 321 2.76 11.43 -6.84
N THR A 322 1.52 11.87 -6.57
CA THR A 322 0.39 11.64 -7.46
C THR A 322 -0.74 12.64 -7.23
N ILE A 323 -1.55 12.85 -8.27
CA ILE A 323 -2.81 13.58 -8.21
C ILE A 323 -3.93 12.62 -8.62
N MET A 324 -4.93 12.44 -7.76
CA MET A 324 -6.09 11.60 -8.08
C MET A 324 -7.32 12.47 -8.29
N TYR A 325 -7.95 12.36 -9.46
CA TYR A 325 -9.16 13.12 -9.73
C TYR A 325 -10.41 12.34 -9.34
N THR A 326 -11.33 13.04 -8.71
CA THR A 326 -12.67 12.53 -8.37
C THR A 326 -13.74 13.44 -8.96
N SER A 327 -14.95 12.89 -9.21
CA SER A 327 -16.11 13.71 -9.58
C SER A 327 -16.52 14.55 -8.38
N GLY A 328 -16.24 15.85 -8.41
CA GLY A 328 -16.65 16.76 -7.35
C GLY A 328 -18.17 16.88 -7.25
N THR A 329 -18.68 17.18 -6.06
CA THR A 329 -20.11 17.48 -5.81
C THR A 329 -20.61 18.71 -6.56
N THR A 330 -19.71 19.60 -6.97
CA THR A 330 -19.95 20.84 -7.72
C THR A 330 -19.95 20.66 -9.24
N GLY A 331 -19.75 19.44 -9.75
CA GLY A 331 -19.73 19.11 -11.17
C GLY A 331 -18.36 19.15 -11.84
N GLU A 332 -17.39 19.94 -11.36
CA GLU A 332 -16.00 19.91 -11.83
C GLU A 332 -15.14 18.92 -11.04
N PRO A 333 -14.26 18.15 -11.71
CA PRO A 333 -13.37 17.21 -11.01
C PRO A 333 -12.38 17.94 -10.08
N LYS A 334 -12.15 17.36 -8.89
CA LYS A 334 -11.13 17.84 -7.95
C LYS A 334 -9.89 16.95 -8.01
N GLY A 335 -8.72 17.55 -8.17
CA GLY A 335 -7.43 16.86 -8.16
C GLY A 335 -6.85 16.79 -6.76
N ILE A 336 -6.89 15.63 -6.14
CA ILE A 336 -6.42 15.38 -4.77
C ILE A 336 -4.94 15.06 -4.81
N MET A 337 -4.12 15.86 -4.14
CA MET A 337 -2.66 15.73 -4.10
C MET A 337 -2.19 14.84 -2.96
N PHE A 338 -1.30 13.89 -3.29
CA PHE A 338 -0.64 13.04 -2.30
C PHE A 338 0.88 13.09 -2.42
N SER A 339 1.54 13.24 -1.27
CA SER A 339 2.99 13.09 -1.14
C SER A 339 3.41 11.64 -0.96
N GLN A 340 4.71 11.36 -1.05
CA GLN A 340 5.28 10.08 -0.67
C GLN A 340 4.94 9.72 0.79
N MET A 341 4.92 10.72 1.68
CA MET A 341 4.56 10.55 3.09
C MET A 341 3.13 10.04 3.26
N ASN A 342 2.16 10.66 2.58
CA ASN A 342 0.77 10.21 2.67
C ASN A 342 0.63 8.73 2.31
N ILE A 343 1.31 8.31 1.23
CA ILE A 343 1.23 6.94 0.72
C ILE A 343 1.88 5.96 1.69
N ILE A 344 3.13 6.22 2.09
CA ILE A 344 3.92 5.28 2.90
C ILE A 344 3.43 5.22 4.34
N TYR A 345 3.23 6.37 4.99
CA TYR A 345 2.79 6.39 6.39
C TYR A 345 1.43 5.69 6.57
N LYS A 346 0.51 5.86 5.61
CA LYS A 346 -0.76 5.13 5.59
C LYS A 346 -0.59 3.61 5.63
N ARG A 347 0.47 3.06 5.02
CA ARG A 347 0.72 1.61 5.03
C ARG A 347 1.03 1.12 6.44
N PHE A 348 1.87 1.84 7.16
CA PHE A 348 2.19 1.52 8.55
C PHE A 348 0.97 1.68 9.48
N CYS A 349 0.19 2.74 9.32
CA CYS A 349 -1.07 2.93 10.07
C CYS A 349 -2.06 1.78 9.83
N ARG A 350 -2.16 1.30 8.59
CA ARG A 350 -2.96 0.12 8.25
C ARG A 350 -2.41 -1.16 8.87
N ALA A 351 -1.10 -1.33 8.88
CA ALA A 351 -0.47 -2.49 9.50
C ALA A 351 -0.72 -2.55 11.01
N MET A 352 -0.73 -1.39 11.68
CA MET A 352 -1.12 -1.31 13.10
C MET A 352 -2.60 -1.69 13.32
N ALA A 353 -3.48 -1.38 12.37
CA ALA A 353 -4.91 -1.70 12.44
C ALA A 353 -5.25 -3.14 11.98
N LEU A 354 -4.45 -3.69 11.05
CA LEU A 354 -4.66 -5.00 10.42
C LEU A 354 -3.39 -5.87 10.54
N PRO A 355 -2.98 -6.25 11.74
CA PRO A 355 -1.71 -6.95 11.93
C PRO A 355 -1.67 -8.40 11.42
N GLU A 356 -2.82 -8.98 11.09
CA GLU A 356 -2.93 -10.39 10.68
C GLU A 356 -2.60 -10.65 9.20
N ILE A 357 -2.33 -9.62 8.40
CA ILE A 357 -1.96 -9.80 7.00
C ILE A 357 -0.47 -10.12 6.91
N LYS A 358 -0.17 -11.20 6.19
CA LYS A 358 1.19 -11.71 5.99
C LYS A 358 1.52 -11.82 4.49
N ASP A 359 2.76 -12.17 4.21
CA ASP A 359 3.28 -12.34 2.85
C ASP A 359 2.74 -13.59 2.12
N GLU A 360 2.15 -14.53 2.85
CA GLU A 360 1.45 -15.71 2.30
C GLU A 360 -0.01 -15.43 1.94
N ASP A 361 -0.52 -14.25 2.30
CA ASP A 361 -1.89 -13.87 2.01
C ASP A 361 -2.10 -13.53 0.53
N ARG A 362 -3.36 -13.64 0.09
CA ARG A 362 -3.75 -13.47 -1.30
C ARG A 362 -5.01 -12.63 -1.40
N PHE A 363 -4.91 -11.53 -2.14
CA PHE A 363 -6.03 -10.66 -2.45
C PHE A 363 -6.66 -11.07 -3.79
N LEU A 364 -7.97 -11.29 -3.82
CA LEU A 364 -8.71 -11.31 -5.08
C LEU A 364 -9.27 -9.92 -5.33
N ALA A 365 -8.81 -9.24 -6.37
CA ALA A 365 -8.98 -7.82 -6.57
C ALA A 365 -9.66 -7.47 -7.89
N PHE A 366 -10.66 -6.58 -7.82
CA PHE A 366 -11.38 -6.06 -8.97
C PHE A 366 -11.67 -4.55 -8.86
N LEU A 367 -11.41 -3.98 -7.69
CA LEU A 367 -11.68 -2.57 -7.46
C LEU A 367 -10.83 -1.70 -8.39
N PRO A 368 -11.37 -0.58 -8.89
CA PRO A 368 -10.65 0.25 -9.85
C PRO A 368 -9.35 0.82 -9.26
N LEU A 369 -8.25 0.65 -9.99
CA LEU A 369 -6.93 1.15 -9.59
C LEU A 369 -6.79 2.68 -9.72
N PHE A 370 -7.69 3.33 -10.43
CA PHE A 370 -7.80 4.79 -10.41
C PHE A 370 -8.54 5.33 -9.18
N HIS A 371 -9.06 4.44 -8.32
CA HIS A 371 -9.75 4.77 -7.07
C HIS A 371 -8.92 4.35 -5.86
N THR A 372 -8.97 5.13 -4.78
CA THR A 372 -8.17 4.87 -3.56
C THR A 372 -8.38 3.50 -2.95
N PHE A 373 -9.58 2.93 -3.06
CA PHE A 373 -9.90 1.64 -2.48
C PHE A 373 -9.13 0.51 -3.18
N GLY A 374 -9.10 0.48 -4.52
CA GLY A 374 -8.29 -0.48 -5.28
C GLY A 374 -6.80 -0.16 -5.22
N ARG A 375 -6.42 1.11 -5.45
CA ARG A 375 -5.01 1.51 -5.57
C ARG A 375 -4.26 1.44 -4.23
N TRP A 376 -4.83 2.05 -3.18
CA TRP A 376 -4.12 2.21 -1.91
C TRP A 376 -4.38 1.08 -0.93
N PHE A 377 -5.59 0.51 -0.91
CA PHE A 377 -5.86 -0.54 0.03
C PHE A 377 -5.49 -1.93 -0.51
N GLU A 378 -5.98 -2.31 -1.68
CA GLU A 378 -5.67 -3.63 -2.24
C GLU A 378 -4.25 -3.67 -2.81
N MET A 379 -3.93 -2.90 -3.83
CA MET A 379 -2.66 -2.99 -4.56
C MET A 379 -1.46 -2.58 -3.70
N MET A 380 -1.43 -1.36 -3.16
CA MET A 380 -0.33 -0.93 -2.29
C MET A 380 -0.31 -1.69 -0.96
N GLY A 381 -1.45 -2.22 -0.50
CA GLY A 381 -1.51 -3.14 0.63
C GLY A 381 -0.78 -4.44 0.34
N SER A 382 -1.09 -5.13 -0.75
CA SER A 382 -0.41 -6.36 -1.13
C SER A 382 1.10 -6.16 -1.27
N ILE A 383 1.53 -5.04 -1.89
CA ILE A 383 2.95 -4.66 -1.99
C ILE A 383 3.57 -4.47 -0.60
N PHE A 384 2.91 -3.76 0.29
CA PHE A 384 3.42 -3.50 1.63
C PHE A 384 3.64 -4.79 2.42
N TRP A 385 2.68 -5.72 2.41
CA TRP A 385 2.78 -6.99 3.14
C TRP A 385 3.58 -8.07 2.40
N GLY A 386 3.88 -7.88 1.11
CA GLY A 386 4.51 -8.91 0.29
C GLY A 386 3.53 -10.00 -0.15
N ALA A 387 2.23 -9.72 -0.06
CA ALA A 387 1.14 -10.62 -0.40
C ALA A 387 0.87 -10.68 -1.90
N GLU A 388 0.20 -11.73 -2.37
CA GLU A 388 -0.16 -11.89 -3.77
C GLU A 388 -1.40 -11.04 -4.12
N TYR A 389 -1.37 -10.35 -5.27
CA TYR A 389 -2.49 -9.60 -5.82
C TYR A 389 -3.03 -10.29 -7.07
N CYS A 390 -4.23 -10.87 -6.98
CA CYS A 390 -4.86 -11.61 -8.07
C CYS A 390 -5.86 -10.71 -8.81
N PHE A 391 -5.56 -10.37 -10.07
CA PHE A 391 -6.50 -9.64 -10.92
C PHE A 391 -7.66 -10.53 -11.30
N MET A 392 -8.86 -10.17 -10.87
CA MET A 392 -10.09 -10.80 -11.32
C MET A 392 -10.35 -10.45 -12.78
N GLU A 393 -10.77 -11.42 -13.59
CA GLU A 393 -10.98 -11.23 -15.03
C GLU A 393 -12.07 -10.20 -15.35
N ASN A 394 -13.19 -10.27 -14.63
CA ASN A 394 -14.27 -9.29 -14.67
C ASN A 394 -15.10 -9.34 -13.38
N PRO A 395 -15.87 -8.29 -13.05
CA PRO A 395 -16.58 -8.19 -11.78
C PRO A 395 -17.96 -8.90 -11.75
N SER A 396 -18.27 -9.82 -12.68
CA SER A 396 -19.52 -10.58 -12.57
C SER A 396 -19.50 -11.53 -11.38
N VAL A 397 -20.65 -11.94 -10.85
CA VAL A 397 -20.70 -12.84 -9.69
C VAL A 397 -20.21 -14.24 -10.04
N GLU A 398 -20.51 -14.71 -11.24
CA GLU A 398 -20.07 -16.01 -11.76
C GLU A 398 -18.54 -16.07 -11.89
N THR A 399 -17.95 -15.02 -12.49
CA THR A 399 -16.48 -14.92 -12.62
C THR A 399 -15.82 -14.77 -11.25
N MET A 400 -16.39 -13.98 -10.35
CA MET A 400 -15.87 -13.81 -8.98
C MET A 400 -15.78 -15.16 -8.26
N ILE A 401 -16.85 -15.98 -8.29
CA ILE A 401 -16.87 -17.29 -7.64
C ILE A 401 -15.88 -18.26 -8.33
N ALA A 402 -15.85 -18.27 -9.66
CA ALA A 402 -14.90 -19.11 -10.42
C ALA A 402 -13.45 -18.73 -10.08
N ASN A 403 -13.15 -17.43 -9.97
CA ASN A 403 -11.83 -16.94 -9.62
C ASN A 403 -11.49 -17.24 -8.13
N MET A 404 -12.46 -17.12 -7.20
CA MET A 404 -12.26 -17.52 -5.80
C MET A 404 -11.84 -19.00 -5.70
N LYS A 405 -12.53 -19.89 -6.40
CA LYS A 405 -12.18 -21.33 -6.45
C LYS A 405 -10.81 -21.59 -7.08
N LEU A 406 -10.42 -20.79 -8.07
CA LEU A 406 -9.17 -20.98 -8.80
C LEU A 406 -7.95 -20.54 -7.98
N VAL A 407 -8.02 -19.40 -7.30
CA VAL A 407 -6.85 -18.81 -6.61
C VAL A 407 -6.92 -18.94 -5.09
N ASN A 408 -8.05 -19.39 -4.51
CA ASN A 408 -8.25 -19.57 -3.08
C ASN A 408 -7.79 -18.33 -2.27
N PRO A 409 -8.45 -17.17 -2.43
CA PRO A 409 -8.03 -15.94 -1.76
C PRO A 409 -8.17 -16.08 -0.23
N THR A 410 -7.30 -15.38 0.50
CA THR A 410 -7.40 -15.27 1.96
C THR A 410 -8.05 -13.96 2.39
N ILE A 411 -8.05 -12.97 1.48
CA ILE A 411 -8.57 -11.63 1.71
C ILE A 411 -9.47 -11.22 0.54
N PHE A 412 -10.65 -10.67 0.86
CA PHE A 412 -11.55 -10.10 -0.13
C PHE A 412 -12.09 -8.75 0.33
N ILE A 413 -11.67 -7.70 -0.37
CA ILE A 413 -12.10 -6.32 -0.12
C ILE A 413 -13.11 -5.92 -1.18
N SER A 414 -14.30 -5.46 -0.76
CA SER A 414 -15.35 -5.24 -1.73
C SER A 414 -16.38 -4.20 -1.30
N ILE A 415 -17.27 -3.88 -2.23
CA ILE A 415 -18.48 -3.11 -1.97
C ILE A 415 -19.60 -4.04 -1.46
N PRO A 416 -20.59 -3.51 -0.72
CA PRO A 416 -21.69 -4.31 -0.13
C PRO A 416 -22.41 -5.21 -1.13
N LYS A 417 -22.64 -4.73 -2.35
CA LYS A 417 -23.29 -5.50 -3.41
C LYS A 417 -22.65 -6.87 -3.66
N LYS A 418 -21.32 -6.97 -3.59
CA LYS A 418 -20.62 -8.24 -3.84
C LYS A 418 -20.80 -9.22 -2.70
N TRP A 419 -20.76 -8.75 -1.46
CA TRP A 419 -21.04 -9.57 -0.28
C TRP A 419 -22.49 -10.07 -0.28
N MET A 420 -23.46 -9.21 -0.65
CA MET A 420 -24.86 -9.62 -0.83
C MET A 420 -25.00 -10.67 -1.93
N GLN A 421 -24.34 -10.51 -3.08
CA GLN A 421 -24.34 -11.49 -4.16
C GLN A 421 -23.76 -12.85 -3.73
N LEU A 422 -22.69 -12.87 -2.93
CA LEU A 422 -22.16 -14.11 -2.35
C LEU A 422 -23.17 -14.77 -1.41
N TYR A 423 -23.81 -13.99 -0.54
CA TYR A 423 -24.86 -14.49 0.35
C TYR A 423 -26.05 -15.06 -0.41
N GLU A 424 -26.54 -14.39 -1.45
CA GLU A 424 -27.60 -14.88 -2.33
C GLU A 424 -27.20 -16.19 -3.02
N GLN A 425 -25.97 -16.30 -3.53
CA GLN A 425 -25.51 -17.52 -4.18
C GLN A 425 -25.42 -18.70 -3.20
N LEU A 426 -25.15 -18.44 -1.92
CA LEU A 426 -25.21 -19.45 -0.87
C LEU A 426 -26.63 -19.93 -0.62
N SER A 427 -27.61 -19.02 -0.54
CA SER A 427 -29.01 -19.37 -0.32
C SER A 427 -29.65 -20.19 -1.46
N TYR A 428 -29.09 -20.12 -2.68
CA TYR A 428 -29.48 -21.05 -3.76
C TYR A 428 -28.88 -22.45 -3.65
N LYS A 429 -27.77 -22.61 -2.89
CA LYS A 429 -27.07 -23.88 -2.74
C LYS A 429 -27.51 -24.66 -1.51
N VAL A 430 -27.84 -23.95 -0.44
CA VAL A 430 -28.19 -24.54 0.85
C VAL A 430 -29.27 -23.71 1.52
N ASP A 431 -30.22 -24.36 2.17
CA ASP A 431 -31.22 -23.69 3.00
C ASP A 431 -30.52 -23.15 4.26
N ILE A 432 -30.24 -21.83 4.26
CA ILE A 432 -29.48 -21.17 5.32
C ILE A 432 -30.21 -21.21 6.68
N GLU A 433 -31.56 -21.28 6.67
CA GLU A 433 -32.37 -21.29 7.91
C GLU A 433 -32.50 -22.69 8.51
N MET A 434 -32.51 -23.74 7.67
CA MET A 434 -32.85 -25.10 8.08
C MET A 434 -31.69 -26.09 8.06
N ALA A 435 -30.59 -25.78 7.33
CA ALA A 435 -29.48 -26.68 7.20
C ALA A 435 -28.59 -26.71 8.45
N GLU A 436 -27.92 -27.85 8.65
CA GLU A 436 -26.92 -27.98 9.71
C GLU A 436 -25.73 -27.02 9.47
N HIS A 437 -25.16 -26.50 10.57
CA HIS A 437 -24.05 -25.55 10.52
C HIS A 437 -22.87 -26.02 9.63
N GLU A 438 -22.50 -27.28 9.71
CA GLU A 438 -21.41 -27.85 8.92
C GLU A 438 -21.73 -27.87 7.40
N SER A 439 -22.99 -28.09 7.03
CA SER A 439 -23.43 -28.03 5.62
C SER A 439 -23.32 -26.62 5.07
N ILE A 440 -23.70 -25.62 5.84
CA ILE A 440 -23.57 -24.21 5.42
C ILE A 440 -22.10 -23.81 5.36
N LYS A 441 -21.27 -24.21 6.33
CA LYS A 441 -19.83 -23.97 6.34
C LYS A 441 -19.16 -24.52 5.11
N ASN A 442 -19.44 -25.78 4.75
CA ASN A 442 -18.91 -26.41 3.53
C ASN A 442 -19.34 -25.67 2.26
N ALA A 443 -20.58 -25.14 2.22
CA ALA A 443 -21.04 -24.33 1.10
C ALA A 443 -20.33 -22.97 1.02
N VAL A 444 -20.04 -22.33 2.15
CA VAL A 444 -19.24 -21.09 2.23
C VAL A 444 -17.81 -21.35 1.75
N GLU A 445 -17.18 -22.40 2.22
CA GLU A 445 -15.82 -22.79 1.80
C GLU A 445 -15.77 -23.12 0.30
N ASP A 446 -16.72 -23.89 -0.22
CA ASP A 446 -16.81 -24.17 -1.67
C ASP A 446 -16.98 -22.89 -2.48
N LEU A 447 -17.78 -21.93 -2.02
CA LEU A 447 -18.05 -20.71 -2.77
C LEU A 447 -16.83 -19.76 -2.77
N THR A 448 -16.14 -19.66 -1.64
CA THR A 448 -15.05 -18.67 -1.41
C THR A 448 -13.65 -19.23 -1.69
N GLY A 449 -13.54 -20.51 -2.07
CA GLY A 449 -12.26 -21.18 -2.31
C GLY A 449 -11.61 -21.74 -1.03
N GLY A 450 -12.32 -21.77 0.09
CA GLY A 450 -11.94 -22.48 1.32
C GLY A 450 -10.79 -21.88 2.15
N LYS A 451 -10.27 -20.70 1.76
CA LYS A 451 -9.16 -20.06 2.48
C LYS A 451 -9.44 -18.61 2.89
N LEU A 452 -10.63 -18.11 2.63
CA LEU A 452 -10.98 -16.73 2.95
C LEU A 452 -11.01 -16.53 4.47
N LYS A 453 -10.11 -15.71 4.99
CA LYS A 453 -9.96 -15.43 6.43
C LYS A 453 -10.75 -14.20 6.84
N TRP A 454 -10.63 -13.12 6.06
CA TRP A 454 -11.31 -11.89 6.36
C TRP A 454 -11.66 -11.09 5.10
N GLY A 455 -12.57 -10.15 5.28
CA GLY A 455 -12.98 -9.24 4.25
C GLY A 455 -13.36 -7.88 4.79
N LEU A 456 -13.46 -6.93 3.88
CA LEU A 456 -13.97 -5.59 4.17
C LEU A 456 -15.12 -5.27 3.24
N SER A 457 -16.20 -4.74 3.81
CA SER A 457 -17.29 -4.10 3.09
C SER A 457 -17.27 -2.61 3.37
N ALA A 458 -17.08 -1.78 2.36
CA ALA A 458 -17.09 -0.33 2.49
C ALA A 458 -17.70 0.35 1.26
N ALA A 459 -17.84 1.70 1.33
CA ALA A 459 -18.47 2.51 0.29
C ALA A 459 -19.97 2.21 0.06
N GLY A 460 -20.69 1.86 1.13
CA GLY A 460 -22.12 1.64 1.13
C GLY A 460 -22.59 0.82 2.33
N TYR A 461 -23.90 0.70 2.46
CA TYR A 461 -24.53 -0.08 3.53
C TYR A 461 -24.57 -1.57 3.19
N LEU A 462 -24.17 -2.40 4.15
CA LEU A 462 -24.36 -3.85 4.12
C LEU A 462 -25.22 -4.24 5.33
N PRO A 463 -26.31 -5.03 5.15
CA PRO A 463 -27.16 -5.46 6.26
C PRO A 463 -26.37 -6.20 7.34
N PRO A 464 -26.64 -5.94 8.63
CA PRO A 464 -25.97 -6.58 9.76
C PRO A 464 -26.02 -8.11 9.73
N ASP A 465 -27.14 -8.68 9.26
CA ASP A 465 -27.30 -10.13 9.15
C ASP A 465 -26.28 -10.77 8.20
N VAL A 466 -25.91 -10.07 7.11
CA VAL A 466 -24.88 -10.54 6.19
C VAL A 466 -23.49 -10.50 6.85
N PHE A 467 -23.18 -9.47 7.63
CA PHE A 467 -21.95 -9.42 8.43
C PHE A 467 -21.87 -10.60 9.40
N LYS A 468 -22.90 -10.76 10.22
CA LYS A 468 -22.98 -11.83 11.23
C LYS A 468 -22.91 -13.22 10.58
N PHE A 469 -23.54 -13.39 9.43
CA PHE A 469 -23.51 -14.64 8.68
C PHE A 469 -22.06 -15.02 8.34
N PHE A 470 -21.31 -14.19 7.63
CA PHE A 470 -19.94 -14.53 7.24
C PHE A 470 -19.03 -14.71 8.47
N GLN A 471 -19.18 -13.90 9.50
CA GLN A 471 -18.44 -14.05 10.76
C GLN A 471 -18.72 -15.38 11.45
N SER A 472 -19.97 -15.86 11.45
CA SER A 472 -20.36 -17.15 12.03
C SER A 472 -19.70 -18.35 11.33
N TYR A 473 -19.28 -18.16 10.08
CA TYR A 473 -18.62 -19.21 9.28
C TYR A 473 -17.11 -18.95 9.09
N GLY A 474 -16.49 -18.17 10.00
CA GLY A 474 -15.04 -18.03 10.10
C GLY A 474 -14.42 -16.99 9.19
N ILE A 475 -15.23 -16.18 8.50
CA ILE A 475 -14.76 -15.04 7.70
C ILE A 475 -14.96 -13.76 8.50
N GLU A 476 -13.89 -13.16 9.00
CA GLU A 476 -13.96 -11.89 9.72
C GLU A 476 -14.32 -10.75 8.76
N LEU A 477 -15.62 -10.50 8.58
CA LEU A 477 -16.10 -9.41 7.75
C LEU A 477 -16.16 -8.13 8.56
N MET A 478 -15.48 -7.09 8.08
CA MET A 478 -15.36 -5.79 8.73
C MET A 478 -16.05 -4.70 7.90
N SER A 479 -16.39 -3.59 8.56
CA SER A 479 -16.85 -2.37 7.91
C SER A 479 -15.82 -1.25 8.05
N GLY A 480 -15.99 -0.19 7.26
CA GLY A 480 -15.14 0.99 7.37
C GLY A 480 -15.70 2.16 6.56
N PHE A 481 -15.26 3.35 6.94
CA PHE A 481 -15.54 4.59 6.23
C PHE A 481 -14.25 5.22 5.74
N GLY A 482 -14.32 5.85 4.58
CA GLY A 482 -13.18 6.55 4.02
C GLY A 482 -13.55 7.40 2.82
N MET A 483 -12.63 8.27 2.49
CA MET A 483 -12.71 9.15 1.34
C MET A 483 -11.36 9.24 0.64
N THR A 484 -11.35 9.70 -0.60
CA THR A 484 -10.10 9.82 -1.35
C THR A 484 -9.09 10.68 -0.63
N GLU A 485 -9.53 11.78 -0.06
CA GLU A 485 -8.73 12.78 0.66
C GLU A 485 -7.95 12.22 1.87
N ALA A 486 -8.37 11.07 2.43
CA ALA A 486 -7.68 10.40 3.54
C ALA A 486 -6.86 9.18 3.09
N THR A 487 -6.41 9.13 1.85
CA THR A 487 -5.74 7.96 1.25
C THR A 487 -6.60 6.69 1.40
N GLY A 488 -7.92 6.85 1.31
CA GLY A 488 -8.94 5.83 1.46
C GLY A 488 -9.58 5.83 2.85
N GLY A 489 -9.17 4.95 3.76
CA GLY A 489 -9.88 4.74 5.02
C GLY A 489 -9.63 5.81 6.09
N ILE A 490 -10.67 6.18 6.79
CA ILE A 490 -10.67 7.05 7.99
C ILE A 490 -10.96 6.19 9.22
N THR A 491 -12.00 5.35 9.14
CA THR A 491 -12.36 4.42 10.21
C THR A 491 -12.41 2.99 9.70
N MET A 492 -12.31 2.04 10.60
CA MET A 492 -12.52 0.62 10.31
C MET A 492 -12.90 -0.13 11.58
N THR A 493 -13.69 -1.19 11.43
CA THR A 493 -13.94 -2.14 12.51
C THR A 493 -12.61 -2.71 12.99
N PRO A 494 -12.25 -2.58 14.28
CA PRO A 494 -11.10 -3.27 14.81
C PRO A 494 -11.31 -4.80 14.76
N PRO A 495 -10.23 -5.59 14.59
CA PRO A 495 -10.35 -7.04 14.54
C PRO A 495 -11.15 -7.60 15.74
N GLN A 496 -12.13 -8.47 15.47
CA GLN A 496 -13.02 -9.12 16.43
C GLN A 496 -13.90 -8.16 17.28
N GLN A 497 -14.02 -6.89 16.87
CA GLN A 497 -14.84 -5.89 17.56
C GLN A 497 -15.96 -5.34 16.67
N TYR A 498 -16.60 -6.19 15.89
CA TYR A 498 -17.73 -5.76 15.07
C TYR A 498 -18.87 -5.20 15.93
N LYS A 499 -19.33 -4.02 15.57
CA LYS A 499 -20.50 -3.38 16.15
C LYS A 499 -21.52 -3.09 15.05
N GLU A 500 -22.75 -3.49 15.27
CA GLU A 500 -23.84 -3.32 14.31
C GLU A 500 -24.07 -1.84 13.98
N ASN A 501 -24.30 -1.54 12.70
CA ASN A 501 -24.48 -0.20 12.16
C ASN A 501 -23.31 0.77 12.36
N SER A 502 -22.14 0.26 12.76
CA SER A 502 -20.94 1.06 12.95
C SER A 502 -19.98 0.97 11.75
N LEU A 503 -19.30 2.07 11.49
CA LEU A 503 -18.20 2.18 10.54
C LEU A 503 -16.82 1.93 11.20
N GLY A 504 -16.81 1.41 12.43
CA GLY A 504 -15.61 1.16 13.22
C GLY A 504 -15.08 2.39 13.94
N LYS A 505 -13.80 2.32 14.31
CA LYS A 505 -13.06 3.37 15.03
C LYS A 505 -12.06 4.06 14.13
N ALA A 506 -11.58 5.24 14.53
CA ALA A 506 -10.50 5.95 13.85
C ALA A 506 -9.28 5.03 13.62
N LEU A 507 -8.75 5.03 12.41
CA LEU A 507 -7.50 4.33 12.12
C LEU A 507 -6.32 5.03 12.82
N PRO A 508 -5.25 4.30 13.17
CA PRO A 508 -4.01 4.93 13.63
C PRO A 508 -3.54 6.04 12.67
N GLY A 509 -2.98 7.12 13.22
CA GLY A 509 -2.43 8.24 12.47
C GLY A 509 -3.45 9.25 11.94
N ILE A 510 -4.73 9.13 12.29
CA ILE A 510 -5.75 10.14 12.00
C ILE A 510 -6.44 10.62 13.28
N GLN A 511 -6.73 11.89 13.32
CA GLN A 511 -7.54 12.51 14.35
C GLN A 511 -8.92 12.84 13.77
N ILE A 512 -9.95 12.61 14.56
CA ILE A 512 -11.35 12.90 14.21
C ILE A 512 -11.93 13.82 15.27
N LYS A 513 -12.63 14.86 14.85
CA LYS A 513 -13.52 15.63 15.71
C LYS A 513 -14.86 15.87 15.01
N LEU A 514 -15.90 16.07 15.80
CA LEU A 514 -17.21 16.48 15.28
C LEU A 514 -17.34 17.99 15.37
N SER A 515 -17.84 18.62 14.33
CA SER A 515 -18.28 20.01 14.35
C SER A 515 -19.54 20.18 15.22
N LYS A 516 -19.99 21.40 15.44
CA LYS A 516 -21.25 21.68 16.17
C LYS A 516 -22.48 21.06 15.49
N ASP A 517 -22.42 20.90 14.17
CA ASP A 517 -23.49 20.36 13.35
C ASP A 517 -23.34 18.84 13.10
N GLY A 518 -22.36 18.19 13.74
CA GLY A 518 -22.12 16.75 13.64
C GLY A 518 -21.30 16.34 12.42
N GLU A 519 -20.77 17.28 11.64
CA GLU A 519 -19.86 16.97 10.54
C GLU A 519 -18.53 16.44 11.07
N ILE A 520 -18.01 15.37 10.45
CA ILE A 520 -16.68 14.86 10.74
C ILE A 520 -15.62 15.76 10.11
N LEU A 521 -14.68 16.20 10.96
CA LEU A 521 -13.45 16.87 10.56
C LEU A 521 -12.28 15.91 10.83
N ILE A 522 -11.35 15.81 9.89
CA ILE A 522 -10.19 14.92 9.98
C ILE A 522 -8.87 15.68 9.86
N LYS A 523 -7.84 15.18 10.57
CA LYS A 523 -6.47 15.68 10.50
C LYS A 523 -5.48 14.53 10.64
N GLY A 524 -4.43 14.47 9.83
CA GLY A 524 -3.42 13.42 9.93
C GLY A 524 -2.42 13.45 8.77
N TYR A 525 -1.28 12.79 8.94
CA TYR A 525 -0.17 12.79 7.97
C TYR A 525 -0.46 12.02 6.67
N TYR A 526 -1.59 11.34 6.56
CA TYR A 526 -2.05 10.71 5.33
C TYR A 526 -3.35 11.33 4.78
N VAL A 527 -3.79 12.45 5.33
CA VAL A 527 -4.78 13.34 4.72
C VAL A 527 -4.09 14.08 3.59
N LEU A 528 -4.82 14.41 2.52
CA LEU A 528 -4.28 15.07 1.31
C LEU A 528 -3.38 16.27 1.64
N GLU A 529 -2.47 16.58 0.71
CA GLU A 529 -1.67 17.82 0.78
C GLU A 529 -2.48 19.07 0.38
N GLY A 530 -3.61 18.87 -0.29
CA GLY A 530 -4.50 19.91 -0.79
C GLY A 530 -5.17 19.48 -2.09
N TYR A 531 -6.05 20.33 -2.62
CA TYR A 531 -6.58 20.16 -3.97
C TYR A 531 -5.72 20.94 -4.96
N TYR A 532 -5.42 20.30 -6.09
CA TYR A 532 -4.58 20.88 -7.12
C TYR A 532 -5.19 22.18 -7.67
N GLY A 533 -4.46 23.29 -7.53
CA GLY A 533 -4.90 24.63 -7.94
C GLY A 533 -5.73 25.39 -6.91
N GLN A 534 -5.88 24.88 -5.68
CA GLN A 534 -6.51 25.59 -4.56
C GLN A 534 -5.47 25.94 -3.47
N SER A 535 -5.72 27.01 -2.73
CA SER A 535 -4.89 27.39 -1.59
C SER A 535 -5.19 26.51 -0.35
N TYR A 536 -4.28 26.52 0.61
CA TYR A 536 -4.46 25.79 1.87
C TYR A 536 -5.73 26.22 2.61
N GLU A 537 -5.98 27.53 2.66
CA GLU A 537 -7.11 28.15 3.39
C GLU A 537 -8.46 27.84 2.74
N GLU A 538 -8.48 27.51 1.45
CA GLU A 538 -9.71 27.07 0.76
C GLU A 538 -10.07 25.61 1.07
N VAL A 539 -9.09 24.81 1.52
CA VAL A 539 -9.24 23.38 1.75
C VAL A 539 -9.41 23.04 3.23
N PHE A 540 -8.63 23.69 4.09
CA PHE A 540 -8.57 23.35 5.50
C PHE A 540 -9.17 24.45 6.39
N VAL A 541 -9.76 24.03 7.51
CA VAL A 541 -10.30 24.90 8.55
C VAL A 541 -9.55 24.67 9.88
N ASP A 542 -9.68 25.60 10.83
CA ASP A 542 -9.22 25.42 12.22
C ASP A 542 -7.81 24.80 12.35
N ASP A 543 -6.81 25.39 11.72
CA ASP A 543 -5.42 24.92 11.81
C ASP A 543 -5.22 23.48 11.25
N GLY A 544 -5.69 23.24 10.06
CA GLY A 544 -5.39 22.05 9.27
C GLY A 544 -6.36 20.88 9.43
N TRP A 545 -7.59 21.15 9.83
CA TRP A 545 -8.68 20.18 9.78
C TRP A 545 -9.36 20.21 8.42
N LEU A 546 -9.56 19.03 7.84
CA LEU A 546 -10.31 18.86 6.60
C LEU A 546 -11.78 18.55 6.92
N PRO A 547 -12.75 19.37 6.47
CA PRO A 547 -14.15 19.03 6.50
C PRO A 547 -14.46 17.89 5.51
N THR A 548 -15.18 16.86 5.96
CA THR A 548 -15.48 15.70 5.09
C THR A 548 -16.78 15.86 4.31
N GLY A 549 -17.67 16.71 4.77
CA GLY A 549 -19.04 16.82 4.26
C GLY A 549 -19.99 15.75 4.81
N ASP A 550 -19.50 14.81 5.63
CA ASP A 550 -20.29 13.71 6.17
C ASP A 550 -20.69 13.97 7.62
N VAL A 551 -21.99 13.82 7.93
CA VAL A 551 -22.55 14.00 9.28
C VAL A 551 -22.70 12.64 9.95
N MET A 552 -22.09 12.50 11.13
CA MET A 552 -22.00 11.23 11.85
C MET A 552 -22.09 11.44 13.36
N LYS A 553 -22.21 10.35 14.12
CA LYS A 553 -22.05 10.35 15.59
C LYS A 553 -20.90 9.44 16.00
N MET A 554 -20.35 9.74 17.16
CA MET A 554 -19.34 8.92 17.81
C MET A 554 -19.85 8.54 19.19
N ASP A 555 -19.80 7.26 19.51
CA ASP A 555 -20.19 6.77 20.84
C ASP A 555 -19.05 6.92 21.86
N ALA A 556 -19.34 6.53 23.12
CA ALA A 556 -18.37 6.63 24.21
C ALA A 556 -17.12 5.73 24.03
N ASP A 557 -17.23 4.67 23.23
CA ASP A 557 -16.15 3.73 22.93
C ASP A 557 -15.36 4.14 21.67
N GLY A 558 -15.73 5.24 21.01
CA GLY A 558 -15.08 5.78 19.81
C GLY A 558 -15.54 5.15 18.49
N PHE A 559 -16.64 4.38 18.49
CA PHE A 559 -17.24 3.88 17.26
C PHE A 559 -18.03 4.97 16.54
N ILE A 560 -17.83 5.05 15.22
CA ILE A 560 -18.53 6.00 14.36
C ILE A 560 -19.74 5.33 13.72
N GLU A 561 -20.86 6.06 13.71
CA GLU A 561 -22.13 5.65 13.10
C GLU A 561 -22.64 6.74 12.15
N ILE A 562 -23.21 6.35 11.01
CA ILE A 562 -23.92 7.29 10.11
C ILE A 562 -25.25 7.68 10.76
N ILE A 563 -25.61 8.96 10.64
CA ILE A 563 -26.92 9.47 11.12
C ILE A 563 -27.96 9.37 10.02
#